data_d3937bfee1180e421ecfa9c3039cf701
#
_entry.id   d3937bfee1180e421ecfa9c3039cf701
#
_cell.length_a   1.000
_cell.length_b   1.000
_cell.length_c   1.000
_cell.angle_alpha   90.00
_cell.angle_beta   90.00
_cell.angle_gamma   90.00
#
_symmetry.space_group_name_H-M   'P 1'
#
loop_
_entity.id
_entity.type
_entity.pdbx_description
1 polymer ?
#
loop_
_entity_poly.entity_id
_entity_poly.type
_entity_poly.pdbx_seq_one_letter_code
_entity_poly.pdbx_strand_id
1 'polypeptide(L)'
;VEEVYAAFFTHYYPAKTVVAVADLPLGASVQMEALVSNGEGTIPNAPQAGDLIKLTNQTVQAPIDALASQTVAFSHYNNLSAQLPIDPQTGRVVAGCVKTQTKQCLKNIKAILTSIDVPFDDIVKINIYLKDLSKLEAVNQVHAAFFPDSGIARTVNYMPARTVIAVADLPMGAAVQVEAVVSHGDGTPPQAIEDRHGLIIEANNTEHAPKCPFSTQTVAFSHYNHLSAQLPLDPKTNALVAGGIKEQTTQCLENIKAIIESVDHSLADLVKVNIFVKEIEELAAVDDVYQTYFPEGTPARRVIGVTDLPKGAQIQIEAIAGNAEGTPPIG
;
A
#
# COMPACT_ATOMS: atom_id res chain seq x y z
N VAL A 1 -17.77 12.44 10.20
CA VAL A 1 -16.54 12.50 9.36
C VAL A 1 -16.90 12.84 7.92
N GLU A 2 -17.81 12.12 7.27
CA GLU A 2 -18.15 12.29 5.85
C GLU A 2 -18.70 13.68 5.50
N GLU A 3 -19.56 14.25 6.34
CA GLU A 3 -20.09 15.62 6.15
C GLU A 3 -18.96 16.66 6.15
N VAL A 4 -18.02 16.54 7.08
CA VAL A 4 -16.85 17.44 7.16
C VAL A 4 -15.94 17.21 5.95
N TYR A 5 -15.65 15.97 5.62
CA TYR A 5 -14.82 15.59 4.46
C TYR A 5 -15.37 16.18 3.16
N ALA A 6 -16.67 16.05 2.92
CA ALA A 6 -17.31 16.57 1.72
C ALA A 6 -17.19 18.09 1.58
N ALA A 7 -17.12 18.83 2.68
CA ALA A 7 -17.00 20.28 2.66
C ALA A 7 -15.62 20.78 2.19
N PHE A 8 -14.57 19.96 2.28
CA PHE A 8 -13.22 20.31 1.85
C PHE A 8 -12.95 20.04 0.36
N PHE A 9 -13.67 19.10 -0.25
CA PHE A 9 -13.44 18.70 -1.65
C PHE A 9 -14.59 19.18 -2.53
N THR A 10 -14.42 20.31 -3.22
CA THR A 10 -15.48 20.98 -4.00
C THR A 10 -15.45 20.66 -5.49
N HIS A 11 -14.37 20.06 -6.01
CA HIS A 11 -14.21 19.82 -7.44
C HIS A 11 -14.20 18.35 -7.81
N TYR A 12 -13.46 17.53 -7.08
CA TYR A 12 -13.44 16.08 -7.20
C TYR A 12 -13.07 15.47 -5.85
N TYR A 13 -13.45 14.24 -5.64
CA TYR A 13 -13.00 13.50 -4.45
C TYR A 13 -11.75 12.68 -4.78
N PRO A 14 -10.71 12.73 -3.94
CA PRO A 14 -9.56 11.84 -4.08
C PRO A 14 -9.96 10.36 -3.91
N ALA A 15 -9.06 9.46 -4.26
CA ALA A 15 -9.16 8.07 -3.83
C ALA A 15 -9.14 8.00 -2.29
N LYS A 16 -9.96 7.13 -1.70
CA LYS A 16 -10.22 7.12 -0.25
C LYS A 16 -10.16 5.70 0.32
N THR A 17 -9.50 5.57 1.46
CA THR A 17 -9.53 4.37 2.29
C THR A 17 -10.01 4.74 3.69
N VAL A 18 -11.00 4.03 4.20
CA VAL A 18 -11.54 4.21 5.55
C VAL A 18 -11.49 2.89 6.30
N VAL A 19 -10.85 2.90 7.47
CA VAL A 19 -10.76 1.76 8.36
C VAL A 19 -11.00 2.21 9.80
N ALA A 20 -11.66 1.41 10.61
CA ALA A 20 -11.71 1.59 12.04
C ALA A 20 -10.52 0.84 12.66
N VAL A 21 -9.65 1.55 13.35
CA VAL A 21 -8.46 1.00 14.00
C VAL A 21 -8.70 0.76 15.48
N ALA A 22 -7.81 0.04 16.14
CA ALA A 22 -7.96 -0.26 17.57
C ALA A 22 -7.79 1.01 18.42
N ASP A 23 -6.77 1.82 18.08
CA ASP A 23 -6.46 3.05 18.79
C ASP A 23 -5.67 4.02 17.91
N LEU A 24 -5.61 5.28 18.35
CA LEU A 24 -4.83 6.34 17.71
C LEU A 24 -3.96 7.07 18.75
N PRO A 25 -2.78 7.57 18.34
CA PRO A 25 -1.92 8.33 19.25
C PRO A 25 -2.66 9.46 19.95
N LEU A 26 -2.35 9.67 21.23
CA LEU A 26 -2.92 10.70 22.10
C LEU A 26 -4.45 10.60 22.29
N GLY A 27 -5.04 9.42 22.07
CA GLY A 27 -6.48 9.21 22.20
C GLY A 27 -7.31 9.94 21.15
N ALA A 28 -6.75 10.22 19.98
CA ALA A 28 -7.45 10.89 18.90
C ALA A 28 -8.61 10.03 18.38
N SER A 29 -9.72 10.67 18.03
CA SER A 29 -10.87 9.96 17.44
C SER A 29 -10.76 9.76 15.93
N VAL A 30 -9.90 10.53 15.25
CA VAL A 30 -9.70 10.49 13.79
C VAL A 30 -8.25 10.84 13.48
N GLN A 31 -7.66 10.12 12.56
CA GLN A 31 -6.39 10.47 11.92
C GLN A 31 -6.60 10.46 10.41
N MET A 32 -6.03 11.42 9.72
CA MET A 32 -6.05 11.48 8.25
C MET A 32 -4.63 11.48 7.71
N GLU A 33 -4.45 10.75 6.63
CA GLU A 33 -3.25 10.75 5.82
C GLU A 33 -3.62 11.21 4.42
N ALA A 34 -2.77 11.99 3.80
CA ALA A 34 -2.96 12.44 2.43
C ALA A 34 -1.71 12.22 1.60
N LEU A 35 -1.91 11.71 0.38
CA LEU A 35 -0.93 11.71 -0.69
C LEU A 35 -1.26 12.90 -1.59
N VAL A 36 -0.30 13.78 -1.78
CA VAL A 36 -0.48 15.02 -2.54
C VAL A 36 0.48 15.03 -3.73
N SER A 37 -0.07 15.32 -4.91
CA SER A 37 0.76 15.56 -6.10
C SER A 37 1.35 16.97 -6.03
N ASN A 38 2.60 17.13 -6.42
CA ASN A 38 3.27 18.44 -6.51
C ASN A 38 3.74 18.78 -7.93
N GLY A 39 3.21 18.12 -8.94
CA GLY A 39 3.61 18.32 -10.32
C GLY A 39 4.90 17.61 -10.70
N GLU A 40 5.60 18.14 -11.66
CA GLU A 40 6.90 17.61 -12.07
C GLU A 40 8.00 18.12 -11.14
N GLY A 41 8.54 17.24 -10.36
CA GLY A 41 9.71 17.52 -9.53
C GLY A 41 9.43 17.66 -8.03
N THR A 42 10.52 17.66 -7.30
CA THR A 42 10.55 17.62 -5.84
C THR A 42 10.64 19.00 -5.19
N ILE A 43 10.83 20.06 -5.97
CA ILE A 43 11.03 21.42 -5.44
C ILE A 43 9.67 22.08 -5.24
N PRO A 44 9.25 22.34 -3.98
CA PRO A 44 8.03 23.09 -3.71
C PRO A 44 8.10 24.47 -4.36
N ASN A 45 7.01 24.91 -4.96
CA ASN A 45 6.88 26.21 -5.60
C ASN A 45 7.76 26.43 -6.86
N ALA A 46 8.41 25.41 -7.41
CA ALA A 46 8.96 25.52 -8.75
C ALA A 46 7.83 25.80 -9.76
N PRO A 47 8.07 26.63 -10.80
CA PRO A 47 7.09 26.81 -11.86
C PRO A 47 6.76 25.44 -12.46
N GLN A 48 5.51 25.01 -12.30
CA GLN A 48 5.04 23.76 -12.87
C GLN A 48 4.80 23.96 -14.37
N ALA A 49 5.25 23.04 -15.19
CA ALA A 49 4.79 22.95 -16.55
C ALA A 49 3.26 22.83 -16.53
N GLY A 50 2.54 23.62 -17.30
CA GLY A 50 1.17 24.04 -17.09
C GLY A 50 0.05 22.99 -17.03
N ASP A 51 0.35 21.69 -17.00
CA ASP A 51 -0.66 20.65 -17.12
C ASP A 51 -0.54 19.58 -16.06
N LEU A 52 -0.86 19.98 -14.83
CA LEU A 52 -1.14 19.03 -13.74
C LEU A 52 -2.45 18.30 -14.03
N ILE A 53 -2.42 17.33 -14.92
CA ILE A 53 -3.60 16.56 -15.24
C ILE A 53 -3.78 15.45 -14.22
N LYS A 54 -4.77 15.61 -13.36
CA LYS A 54 -5.31 14.53 -12.55
C LYS A 54 -6.50 13.95 -13.27
N LEU A 55 -6.46 12.67 -13.53
CA LEU A 55 -7.59 11.95 -14.11
C LEU A 55 -8.29 11.14 -13.04
N THR A 56 -9.54 11.46 -12.81
CA THR A 56 -10.44 10.64 -12.00
C THR A 56 -11.26 9.75 -12.92
N ASN A 57 -11.47 8.50 -12.53
CA ASN A 57 -12.33 7.59 -13.29
C ASN A 57 -13.29 6.83 -12.39
N GLN A 58 -14.44 6.49 -12.97
CA GLN A 58 -15.45 5.64 -12.35
C GLN A 58 -16.05 4.71 -13.39
N THR A 59 -16.23 3.45 -13.02
CA THR A 59 -16.94 2.46 -13.82
C THR A 59 -18.12 1.86 -13.05
N VAL A 60 -19.21 1.59 -13.72
CA VAL A 60 -20.36 0.88 -13.14
C VAL A 60 -20.09 -0.61 -12.88
N GLN A 61 -18.96 -1.12 -13.37
CA GLN A 61 -18.51 -2.50 -13.15
C GLN A 61 -17.87 -2.71 -11.77
N ALA A 62 -17.65 -1.63 -11.00
CA ALA A 62 -17.18 -1.65 -9.64
C ALA A 62 -18.07 -0.73 -8.76
N PRO A 63 -18.06 -0.91 -7.43
CA PRO A 63 -18.84 -0.07 -6.52
C PRO A 63 -18.50 1.40 -6.65
N ILE A 64 -19.51 2.27 -6.67
CA ILE A 64 -19.35 3.72 -6.71
C ILE A 64 -19.61 4.27 -5.30
N ASP A 65 -18.67 5.06 -4.79
CA ASP A 65 -18.81 5.88 -3.58
C ASP A 65 -19.04 7.35 -4.00
N ALA A 66 -20.08 7.98 -3.48
CA ALA A 66 -20.39 9.39 -3.76
C ALA A 66 -19.31 10.36 -3.23
N LEU A 67 -18.49 9.93 -2.30
CA LEU A 67 -17.45 10.71 -1.63
C LEU A 67 -16.02 10.22 -1.93
N ALA A 68 -15.84 9.48 -3.03
CA ALA A 68 -14.52 9.02 -3.46
C ALA A 68 -14.50 8.74 -4.97
N SER A 69 -13.39 9.03 -5.63
CA SER A 69 -13.12 8.52 -6.97
C SER A 69 -12.64 7.07 -6.87
N GLN A 70 -13.08 6.19 -7.75
CA GLN A 70 -12.57 4.82 -7.76
C GLN A 70 -11.07 4.78 -8.00
N THR A 71 -10.57 5.64 -8.90
CA THR A 71 -9.14 5.84 -9.14
C THR A 71 -8.83 7.29 -9.46
N VAL A 72 -7.65 7.72 -9.05
CA VAL A 72 -7.05 9.00 -9.40
C VAL A 72 -5.67 8.75 -9.98
N ALA A 73 -5.53 9.03 -11.26
CA ALA A 73 -4.25 8.97 -11.97
C ALA A 73 -3.54 10.31 -11.86
N PHE A 74 -2.26 10.26 -11.59
CA PHE A 74 -1.36 11.39 -11.67
C PHE A 74 0.08 10.92 -11.90
N SER A 75 0.78 11.57 -12.83
CA SER A 75 2.14 11.17 -13.21
C SER A 75 2.17 9.67 -13.58
N HIS A 76 2.96 8.87 -12.92
CA HIS A 76 3.18 7.46 -13.25
C HIS A 76 2.29 6.47 -12.46
N TYR A 77 1.36 6.97 -11.65
CA TYR A 77 0.59 6.14 -10.74
C TYR A 77 -0.92 6.33 -10.85
N ASN A 78 -1.65 5.22 -10.66
CA ASN A 78 -3.05 5.22 -10.29
C ASN A 78 -3.19 4.86 -8.81
N ASN A 79 -3.80 5.75 -8.05
CA ASN A 79 -4.19 5.49 -6.66
C ASN A 79 -5.66 5.06 -6.65
N LEU A 80 -5.93 3.85 -6.18
CA LEU A 80 -7.28 3.32 -6.11
C LEU A 80 -7.87 3.53 -4.72
N SER A 81 -9.15 3.90 -4.66
CA SER A 81 -9.93 3.78 -3.43
C SER A 81 -9.97 2.33 -3.00
N ALA A 82 -9.82 2.09 -1.70
CA ALA A 82 -9.91 0.74 -1.17
C ALA A 82 -11.27 0.11 -1.49
N GLN A 83 -11.22 -1.08 -2.05
CA GLN A 83 -12.41 -1.81 -2.47
C GLN A 83 -12.94 -2.69 -1.33
N LEU A 84 -14.19 -2.46 -0.98
CA LEU A 84 -14.99 -3.36 -0.16
C LEU A 84 -15.53 -4.51 -1.02
N PRO A 85 -15.91 -5.64 -0.40
CA PRO A 85 -16.47 -6.79 -1.12
C PRO A 85 -17.93 -6.55 -1.54
N ILE A 86 -18.20 -5.43 -2.20
CA ILE A 86 -19.53 -5.03 -2.65
C ILE A 86 -19.76 -5.53 -4.08
N ASP A 87 -20.88 -6.14 -4.30
CA ASP A 87 -21.37 -6.44 -5.63
C ASP A 87 -21.90 -5.14 -6.28
N PRO A 88 -21.31 -4.69 -7.40
CA PRO A 88 -21.70 -3.43 -8.03
C PRO A 88 -23.14 -3.41 -8.55
N GLN A 89 -23.76 -4.57 -8.80
CA GLN A 89 -25.13 -4.65 -9.27
C GLN A 89 -26.15 -4.44 -8.14
N THR A 90 -25.82 -4.93 -6.94
CA THR A 90 -26.75 -4.85 -5.80
C THR A 90 -26.40 -3.75 -4.80
N GLY A 91 -25.20 -3.20 -4.85
CA GLY A 91 -24.67 -2.24 -3.88
C GLY A 91 -24.48 -2.82 -2.48
N ARG A 92 -24.44 -4.15 -2.33
CA ARG A 92 -24.36 -4.84 -1.04
C ARG A 92 -23.08 -5.66 -0.93
N VAL A 93 -22.60 -5.80 0.31
CA VAL A 93 -21.52 -6.75 0.62
C VAL A 93 -21.98 -8.15 0.22
N VAL A 94 -21.13 -8.86 -0.55
CA VAL A 94 -21.44 -10.22 -0.99
C VAL A 94 -21.54 -11.15 0.22
N ALA A 95 -22.56 -12.01 0.21
CA ALA A 95 -22.72 -13.04 1.22
C ALA A 95 -21.60 -14.10 1.08
N GLY A 96 -21.23 -14.69 2.21
CA GLY A 96 -20.27 -15.79 2.23
C GLY A 96 -19.05 -15.52 3.11
N CYS A 97 -18.07 -16.39 3.00
CA CYS A 97 -16.87 -16.33 3.81
C CYS A 97 -15.84 -15.30 3.29
N VAL A 98 -14.75 -15.08 4.04
CA VAL A 98 -13.68 -14.15 3.66
C VAL A 98 -13.08 -14.43 2.29
N LYS A 99 -13.01 -15.71 1.84
CA LYS A 99 -12.57 -16.04 0.46
C LYS A 99 -13.46 -15.40 -0.60
N THR A 100 -14.78 -15.51 -0.43
CA THR A 100 -15.75 -14.90 -1.35
C THR A 100 -15.61 -13.39 -1.35
N GLN A 101 -15.47 -12.80 -0.18
CA GLN A 101 -15.30 -11.35 -0.03
C GLN A 101 -13.98 -10.85 -0.60
N THR A 102 -12.85 -11.51 -0.33
CA THR A 102 -11.54 -11.16 -0.91
C THR A 102 -11.59 -11.23 -2.45
N LYS A 103 -12.20 -12.31 -2.97
CA LYS A 103 -12.37 -12.45 -4.43
C LYS A 103 -13.18 -11.30 -5.02
N GLN A 104 -14.21 -10.82 -4.33
CA GLN A 104 -15.01 -9.69 -4.81
C GLN A 104 -14.21 -8.38 -4.78
N CYS A 105 -13.43 -8.10 -3.73
CA CYS A 105 -12.55 -6.93 -3.70
C CYS A 105 -11.59 -6.91 -4.89
N LEU A 106 -10.89 -8.02 -5.15
CA LEU A 106 -9.95 -8.13 -6.28
C LEU A 106 -10.63 -8.05 -7.64
N LYS A 107 -11.84 -8.59 -7.78
CA LYS A 107 -12.65 -8.40 -9.00
C LYS A 107 -13.02 -6.94 -9.23
N ASN A 108 -13.37 -6.21 -8.17
CA ASN A 108 -13.70 -4.79 -8.26
C ASN A 108 -12.47 -3.99 -8.70
N ILE A 109 -11.29 -4.26 -8.11
CA ILE A 109 -10.02 -3.66 -8.54
C ILE A 109 -9.76 -3.97 -10.02
N LYS A 110 -9.87 -5.24 -10.42
CA LYS A 110 -9.67 -5.65 -11.82
C LYS A 110 -10.62 -4.95 -12.78
N ALA A 111 -11.89 -4.77 -12.40
CA ALA A 111 -12.89 -4.04 -13.21
C ALA A 111 -12.54 -2.56 -13.36
N ILE A 112 -12.05 -1.91 -12.28
CA ILE A 112 -11.58 -0.52 -12.33
C ILE A 112 -10.39 -0.40 -13.28
N LEU A 113 -9.38 -1.24 -13.12
CA LEU A 113 -8.17 -1.21 -13.97
C LEU A 113 -8.50 -1.49 -15.43
N THR A 114 -9.35 -2.47 -15.70
CA THR A 114 -9.84 -2.75 -17.06
C THR A 114 -10.52 -1.53 -17.69
N SER A 115 -11.27 -0.75 -16.91
CA SER A 115 -11.99 0.43 -17.42
C SER A 115 -11.09 1.59 -17.82
N ILE A 116 -9.83 1.57 -17.37
CA ILE A 116 -8.83 2.58 -17.69
C ILE A 116 -7.65 2.00 -18.50
N ASP A 117 -7.83 0.79 -19.03
CA ASP A 117 -6.83 0.08 -19.83
C ASP A 117 -5.49 -0.10 -19.13
N VAL A 118 -5.51 -0.41 -17.83
CA VAL A 118 -4.33 -0.70 -17.01
C VAL A 118 -4.32 -2.20 -16.67
N PRO A 119 -3.24 -2.92 -16.96
CA PRO A 119 -3.11 -4.33 -16.60
C PRO A 119 -3.18 -4.55 -15.08
N PHE A 120 -3.78 -5.66 -14.67
CA PHE A 120 -3.87 -6.03 -13.25
C PHE A 120 -2.50 -6.33 -12.63
N ASP A 121 -1.55 -6.82 -13.41
CA ASP A 121 -0.16 -7.08 -13.01
C ASP A 121 0.71 -5.82 -12.95
N ASP A 122 0.16 -4.63 -13.24
CA ASP A 122 0.80 -3.34 -12.95
C ASP A 122 0.62 -2.89 -11.50
N ILE A 123 -0.07 -3.66 -10.67
CA ILE A 123 -0.18 -3.38 -9.23
C ILE A 123 1.20 -3.53 -8.57
N VAL A 124 1.73 -2.44 -8.06
CA VAL A 124 3.03 -2.42 -7.38
C VAL A 124 2.90 -2.62 -5.87
N LYS A 125 1.77 -2.21 -5.29
CA LYS A 125 1.49 -2.33 -3.86
C LYS A 125 0.05 -2.71 -3.61
N ILE A 126 -0.17 -3.58 -2.62
CA ILE A 126 -1.49 -3.96 -2.13
C ILE A 126 -1.55 -3.91 -0.61
N ASN A 127 -2.58 -3.29 -0.07
CA ASN A 127 -2.88 -3.26 1.36
C ASN A 127 -4.16 -4.04 1.63
N ILE A 128 -4.11 -4.94 2.59
CA ILE A 128 -5.22 -5.82 2.98
C ILE A 128 -5.57 -5.55 4.43
N TYR A 129 -6.79 -5.13 4.66
CA TYR A 129 -7.37 -4.86 5.96
C TYR A 129 -8.34 -6.00 6.31
N LEU A 130 -8.09 -6.69 7.42
CA LEU A 130 -8.88 -7.84 7.87
C LEU A 130 -9.49 -7.55 9.24
N LYS A 131 -10.70 -8.05 9.47
CA LYS A 131 -11.29 -8.06 10.83
C LYS A 131 -10.79 -9.22 11.69
N ASP A 132 -10.32 -10.30 11.06
CA ASP A 132 -9.90 -11.53 11.74
C ASP A 132 -8.70 -12.16 11.02
N LEU A 133 -7.51 -12.04 11.63
CA LEU A 133 -6.27 -12.62 11.09
C LEU A 133 -6.26 -14.15 11.05
N SER A 134 -7.12 -14.83 11.79
CA SER A 134 -7.26 -16.31 11.69
C SER A 134 -7.68 -16.74 10.27
N LYS A 135 -8.18 -15.82 9.47
CA LYS A 135 -8.62 -16.03 8.08
C LYS A 135 -7.53 -15.67 7.04
N LEU A 136 -6.34 -15.25 7.47
CA LEU A 136 -5.28 -14.80 6.57
C LEU A 136 -4.90 -15.85 5.53
N GLU A 137 -4.82 -17.13 5.92
CA GLU A 137 -4.50 -18.20 4.97
C GLU A 137 -5.55 -18.31 3.85
N ALA A 138 -6.82 -18.11 4.18
CA ALA A 138 -7.90 -18.10 3.20
C ALA A 138 -7.79 -16.91 2.22
N VAL A 139 -7.32 -15.75 2.71
CA VAL A 139 -7.03 -14.57 1.89
C VAL A 139 -5.81 -14.83 1.01
N ASN A 140 -4.73 -15.42 1.55
CA ASN A 140 -3.53 -15.78 0.81
C ASN A 140 -3.82 -16.68 -0.39
N GLN A 141 -4.68 -17.68 -0.21
CA GLN A 141 -5.10 -18.58 -1.29
C GLN A 141 -5.82 -17.85 -2.43
N VAL A 142 -6.66 -16.86 -2.09
CA VAL A 142 -7.33 -16.03 -3.10
C VAL A 142 -6.33 -15.10 -3.78
N HIS A 143 -5.47 -14.45 -3.00
CA HIS A 143 -4.41 -13.56 -3.51
C HIS A 143 -3.50 -14.29 -4.50
N ALA A 144 -3.02 -15.48 -4.14
CA ALA A 144 -2.18 -16.30 -5.01
C ALA A 144 -2.87 -16.77 -6.30
N ALA A 145 -4.20 -16.78 -6.34
CA ALA A 145 -4.95 -17.10 -7.55
C ALA A 145 -5.14 -15.89 -8.50
N PHE A 146 -4.90 -14.68 -8.02
CA PHE A 146 -4.93 -13.46 -8.82
C PHE A 146 -3.55 -12.96 -9.23
N PHE A 147 -2.50 -13.30 -8.47
CA PHE A 147 -1.13 -12.86 -8.70
C PHE A 147 -0.17 -14.05 -8.79
N PRO A 148 0.78 -14.03 -9.76
CA PRO A 148 0.86 -13.10 -10.87
C PRO A 148 -0.25 -13.33 -11.90
N ASP A 149 -0.83 -12.27 -12.46
CA ASP A 149 -1.76 -12.38 -13.58
C ASP A 149 -0.96 -12.46 -14.88
N SER A 150 -0.64 -13.69 -15.28
CA SER A 150 0.18 -13.98 -16.47
C SER A 150 -0.52 -13.73 -17.82
N GLY A 151 -1.69 -13.07 -17.79
CA GLY A 151 -2.50 -12.85 -18.99
C GLY A 151 -1.91 -11.85 -19.98
N ILE A 152 -0.96 -11.01 -19.55
CA ILE A 152 -0.26 -10.05 -20.40
C ILE A 152 1.22 -10.39 -20.36
N ALA A 153 1.80 -10.63 -21.53
CA ALA A 153 3.19 -11.04 -21.69
C ALA A 153 4.16 -9.97 -21.23
N ARG A 154 4.38 -9.85 -19.93
CA ARG A 154 5.50 -9.13 -19.33
C ARG A 154 6.60 -10.08 -18.92
N THR A 155 7.80 -9.60 -19.02
CA THR A 155 9.02 -10.37 -18.81
C THR A 155 9.25 -10.81 -17.37
N VAL A 156 8.47 -10.28 -16.42
CA VAL A 156 8.65 -10.57 -14.99
C VAL A 156 7.31 -10.83 -14.32
N ASN A 157 7.09 -12.07 -13.90
CA ASN A 157 6.03 -12.43 -12.97
C ASN A 157 6.47 -12.08 -11.55
N TYR A 158 5.80 -11.13 -10.91
CA TYR A 158 6.09 -10.75 -9.54
C TYR A 158 4.81 -10.72 -8.70
N MET A 159 4.98 -10.86 -7.37
CA MET A 159 3.94 -10.55 -6.41
C MET A 159 4.10 -9.08 -5.99
N PRO A 160 3.02 -8.28 -5.91
CA PRO A 160 3.15 -6.89 -5.44
C PRO A 160 3.72 -6.81 -4.02
N ALA A 161 4.32 -5.69 -3.67
CA ALA A 161 4.61 -5.38 -2.28
C ALA A 161 3.31 -5.40 -1.47
N ARG A 162 3.31 -5.91 -0.24
CA ARG A 162 2.07 -6.17 0.50
C ARG A 162 2.15 -5.79 1.97
N THR A 163 1.05 -5.22 2.47
CA THR A 163 0.79 -5.00 3.88
C THR A 163 -0.50 -5.72 4.28
N VAL A 164 -0.49 -6.43 5.39
CA VAL A 164 -1.69 -7.04 5.98
C VAL A 164 -1.77 -6.68 7.45
N ILE A 165 -2.88 -6.09 7.86
CA ILE A 165 -3.15 -5.74 9.26
C ILE A 165 -4.57 -6.16 9.66
N ALA A 166 -4.76 -6.43 10.96
CA ALA A 166 -6.10 -6.57 11.51
C ALA A 166 -6.60 -5.22 12.01
N VAL A 167 -7.86 -4.93 11.71
CA VAL A 167 -8.53 -3.67 12.05
C VAL A 167 -9.76 -3.93 12.91
N ALA A 168 -10.19 -2.93 13.67
CA ALA A 168 -11.32 -3.07 14.59
C ALA A 168 -12.64 -3.28 13.84
N ASP A 169 -12.85 -2.54 12.76
CA ASP A 169 -14.04 -2.72 11.91
C ASP A 169 -13.79 -2.20 10.49
N LEU A 170 -14.66 -2.61 9.57
CA LEU A 170 -14.69 -2.18 8.18
C LEU A 170 -16.09 -1.71 7.80
N PRO A 171 -16.20 -0.73 6.89
CA PRO A 171 -17.51 -0.23 6.46
C PRO A 171 -18.45 -1.35 6.00
N MET A 172 -19.74 -1.17 6.24
CA MET A 172 -20.81 -2.10 5.87
C MET A 172 -20.67 -3.51 6.46
N GLY A 173 -19.87 -3.69 7.53
CA GLY A 173 -19.65 -4.99 8.16
C GLY A 173 -18.81 -5.96 7.32
N ALA A 174 -18.04 -5.46 6.37
CA ALA A 174 -17.15 -6.29 5.55
C ALA A 174 -16.11 -7.02 6.43
N ALA A 175 -15.70 -8.22 6.02
CA ALA A 175 -14.64 -8.97 6.69
C ALA A 175 -13.24 -8.62 6.18
N VAL A 176 -13.16 -8.04 4.98
CA VAL A 176 -11.92 -7.65 4.30
C VAL A 176 -12.14 -6.41 3.44
N GLN A 177 -11.11 -5.59 3.34
CA GLN A 177 -11.02 -4.47 2.39
C GLN A 177 -9.63 -4.51 1.74
N VAL A 178 -9.54 -4.15 0.47
CA VAL A 178 -8.29 -4.20 -0.31
C VAL A 178 -8.07 -2.88 -1.03
N GLU A 179 -6.88 -2.32 -0.86
CA GLU A 179 -6.40 -1.12 -1.55
C GLU A 179 -5.23 -1.48 -2.45
N ALA A 180 -5.09 -0.79 -3.58
CA ALA A 180 -3.98 -0.99 -4.50
C ALA A 180 -3.39 0.33 -4.98
N VAL A 181 -2.06 0.33 -5.18
CA VAL A 181 -1.31 1.35 -5.92
C VAL A 181 -0.80 0.68 -7.18
N VAL A 182 -0.97 1.36 -8.30
CA VAL A 182 -0.76 0.76 -9.63
C VAL A 182 0.08 1.70 -10.48
N SER A 183 1.06 1.17 -11.16
CA SER A 183 1.80 1.89 -12.19
C SER A 183 0.94 2.03 -13.45
N HIS A 184 1.09 3.08 -14.25
CA HIS A 184 0.42 3.18 -15.54
C HIS A 184 1.26 3.79 -16.66
N GLY A 185 2.56 3.80 -16.50
CA GLY A 185 3.41 4.25 -17.58
C GLY A 185 3.89 5.68 -17.47
N ASP A 186 4.34 6.22 -18.59
CA ASP A 186 4.91 7.55 -18.66
C ASP A 186 3.84 8.64 -18.66
N GLY A 187 3.52 9.12 -17.49
CA GLY A 187 2.71 10.31 -17.33
C GLY A 187 1.20 10.09 -17.42
N THR A 188 0.50 11.15 -17.17
CA THR A 188 -0.95 11.28 -17.24
C THR A 188 -1.32 12.03 -18.53
N PRO A 189 -2.24 11.53 -19.37
CA PRO A 189 -3.10 10.37 -19.18
C PRO A 189 -2.39 9.01 -19.33
N PRO A 190 -3.05 7.91 -18.88
CA PRO A 190 -2.50 6.57 -19.07
C PRO A 190 -2.13 6.32 -20.53
N GLN A 191 -0.94 5.76 -20.75
CA GLN A 191 -0.48 5.41 -22.08
C GLN A 191 -1.18 4.16 -22.60
N ALA A 192 -1.38 4.03 -23.90
CA ALA A 192 -1.80 2.79 -24.52
C ALA A 192 -0.80 1.67 -24.23
N ILE A 193 -1.27 0.42 -24.20
CA ILE A 193 -0.39 -0.74 -23.89
C ILE A 193 0.82 -0.82 -24.83
N GLU A 194 0.63 -0.47 -26.10
CA GLU A 194 1.69 -0.45 -27.12
C GLU A 194 2.77 0.60 -26.82
N ASP A 195 2.40 1.68 -26.16
CA ASP A 195 3.33 2.77 -25.84
C ASP A 195 4.06 2.56 -24.51
N ARG A 196 3.72 1.48 -23.79
CA ARG A 196 4.36 1.11 -22.53
C ARG A 196 5.66 0.32 -22.71
N HIS A 197 6.25 0.35 -23.87
CA HIS A 197 7.57 -0.22 -24.15
C HIS A 197 8.63 0.50 -23.31
N GLY A 198 9.19 -0.19 -22.35
CA GLY A 198 10.19 0.39 -21.43
C GLY A 198 9.68 0.68 -20.03
N LEU A 199 8.41 0.43 -19.74
CA LEU A 199 7.94 0.41 -18.36
C LEU A 199 8.55 -0.77 -17.62
N ILE A 200 9.49 -0.49 -16.78
CA ILE A 200 10.17 -1.50 -16.01
C ILE A 200 9.66 -1.41 -14.58
N ILE A 201 8.97 -2.47 -14.15
CA ILE A 201 8.68 -2.71 -12.75
C ILE A 201 9.76 -3.64 -12.24
N GLU A 202 10.52 -3.19 -11.27
CA GLU A 202 11.53 -4.01 -10.63
C GLU A 202 11.02 -4.57 -9.32
N ALA A 203 11.01 -5.89 -9.22
CA ALA A 203 10.65 -6.61 -8.01
C ALA A 203 11.87 -7.33 -7.46
N ASN A 204 12.28 -7.00 -6.25
CA ASN A 204 13.49 -7.55 -5.65
C ASN A 204 13.24 -8.20 -4.29
N ASN A 205 13.99 -9.30 -4.04
CA ASN A 205 14.04 -9.98 -2.77
C ASN A 205 15.51 -10.24 -2.38
N THR A 206 15.91 -9.81 -1.21
CA THR A 206 17.21 -10.13 -0.63
C THR A 206 17.12 -11.29 0.36
N GLU A 207 18.23 -12.04 0.52
CA GLU A 207 18.37 -13.06 1.57
C GLU A 207 18.59 -12.46 2.97
N HIS A 208 18.85 -11.15 3.04
CA HIS A 208 19.12 -10.44 4.28
C HIS A 208 17.86 -9.92 4.98
N ALA A 209 16.68 -10.18 4.42
CA ALA A 209 15.39 -9.87 5.04
C ALA A 209 14.41 -11.05 4.88
N PRO A 210 13.38 -11.16 5.75
CA PRO A 210 12.41 -12.24 5.69
C PRO A 210 11.66 -12.28 4.35
N LYS A 211 11.52 -13.47 3.78
CA LYS A 211 10.76 -13.69 2.54
C LYS A 211 9.34 -14.16 2.83
N CYS A 212 8.41 -13.72 1.98
CA CYS A 212 7.02 -14.13 2.01
C CYS A 212 6.62 -14.66 0.61
N PRO A 213 5.99 -15.85 0.49
CA PRO A 213 5.58 -16.38 -0.81
C PRO A 213 4.43 -15.59 -1.45
N PHE A 214 3.82 -14.67 -0.73
CA PHE A 214 2.65 -13.89 -1.16
C PHE A 214 2.96 -12.41 -1.40
N SER A 215 4.23 -12.01 -1.38
CA SER A 215 4.65 -10.64 -1.65
C SER A 215 6.13 -10.57 -2.00
N THR A 216 6.50 -9.59 -2.79
CA THR A 216 7.91 -9.22 -3.00
C THR A 216 8.32 -8.21 -1.94
N GLN A 217 9.56 -8.27 -1.46
CA GLN A 217 10.05 -7.38 -0.40
C GLN A 217 10.02 -5.92 -0.82
N THR A 218 10.46 -5.61 -2.05
CA THR A 218 10.34 -4.27 -2.64
C THR A 218 9.94 -4.36 -4.10
N VAL A 219 9.08 -3.43 -4.52
CA VAL A 219 8.65 -3.25 -5.91
C VAL A 219 8.87 -1.79 -6.28
N ALA A 220 9.78 -1.57 -7.21
CA ALA A 220 10.12 -0.25 -7.72
C ALA A 220 9.37 0.04 -9.01
N PHE A 221 8.88 1.23 -9.13
CA PHE A 221 8.38 1.80 -10.38
C PHE A 221 8.53 3.32 -10.35
N SER A 222 9.13 3.90 -11.41
CA SER A 222 9.33 5.34 -11.52
C SER A 222 10.00 5.92 -10.25
N HIS A 223 9.39 6.86 -9.58
CA HIS A 223 10.00 7.62 -8.49
C HIS A 223 9.96 6.94 -7.12
N TYR A 224 9.38 5.74 -7.00
CA TYR A 224 9.22 5.10 -5.70
C TYR A 224 9.54 3.60 -5.70
N ASN A 225 10.16 3.18 -4.60
CA ASN A 225 10.22 1.80 -4.15
C ASN A 225 9.14 1.56 -3.09
N HIS A 226 8.20 0.69 -3.35
CA HIS A 226 7.18 0.27 -2.39
C HIS A 226 7.65 -0.98 -1.66
N LEU A 227 7.84 -0.90 -0.35
CA LEU A 227 8.24 -2.03 0.46
C LEU A 227 7.02 -2.78 1.00
N SER A 228 7.11 -4.11 1.04
CA SER A 228 6.20 -4.91 1.86
C SER A 228 6.42 -4.59 3.33
N ALA A 229 5.33 -4.51 4.09
CA ALA A 229 5.45 -4.29 5.53
C ALA A 229 6.27 -5.40 6.19
N GLN A 230 7.28 -5.00 6.94
CA GLN A 230 8.20 -5.89 7.62
C GLN A 230 7.68 -6.22 9.01
N LEU A 231 7.56 -7.52 9.27
CA LEU A 231 7.39 -8.08 10.60
C LEU A 231 8.76 -8.23 11.27
N PRO A 232 8.83 -8.28 12.60
CA PRO A 232 10.07 -8.44 13.34
C PRO A 232 10.56 -9.90 13.31
N LEU A 233 10.83 -10.40 12.11
CA LEU A 233 11.29 -11.76 11.87
C LEU A 233 12.79 -11.79 11.61
N ASP A 234 13.46 -12.76 12.18
CA ASP A 234 14.83 -13.08 11.83
C ASP A 234 14.91 -13.61 10.38
N PRO A 235 15.74 -13.04 9.51
CA PRO A 235 15.79 -13.41 8.10
C PRO A 235 16.24 -14.84 7.82
N LYS A 236 17.01 -15.46 8.74
CA LYS A 236 17.53 -16.83 8.58
C LYS A 236 16.50 -17.89 8.97
N THR A 237 15.77 -17.63 10.05
CA THR A 237 14.81 -18.58 10.61
C THR A 237 13.37 -18.31 10.21
N ASN A 238 13.07 -17.10 9.74
CA ASN A 238 11.73 -16.59 9.46
C ASN A 238 10.78 -16.69 10.67
N ALA A 239 11.37 -16.72 11.87
CA ALA A 239 10.68 -16.74 13.15
C ALA A 239 10.68 -15.34 13.79
N LEU A 240 9.69 -15.09 14.65
CA LEU A 240 9.62 -13.86 15.43
C LEU A 240 10.85 -13.78 16.36
N VAL A 241 11.52 -12.62 16.39
CA VAL A 241 12.64 -12.40 17.29
C VAL A 241 12.18 -12.40 18.76
N ALA A 242 13.04 -12.87 19.64
CA ALA A 242 12.79 -12.79 21.08
C ALA A 242 12.90 -11.34 21.58
N GLY A 243 12.18 -11.03 22.65
CA GLY A 243 12.18 -9.71 23.27
C GLY A 243 10.87 -8.99 23.16
N GLY A 244 10.85 -7.73 23.59
CA GLY A 244 9.68 -6.87 23.60
C GLY A 244 9.61 -5.96 22.38
N ILE A 245 8.86 -4.86 22.54
CA ILE A 245 8.60 -3.92 21.44
C ILE A 245 9.88 -3.29 20.90
N LYS A 246 10.90 -3.02 21.74
CA LYS A 246 12.14 -2.40 21.29
C LYS A 246 12.95 -3.32 20.37
N GLU A 247 13.13 -4.59 20.74
CA GLU A 247 13.79 -5.60 19.91
C GLU A 247 13.03 -5.86 18.62
N GLN A 248 11.71 -5.91 18.70
CA GLN A 248 10.87 -6.09 17.52
C GLN A 248 10.91 -4.86 16.58
N THR A 249 10.92 -3.65 17.12
CA THR A 249 11.09 -2.41 16.31
C THR A 249 12.45 -2.41 15.62
N THR A 250 13.51 -2.71 16.35
CA THR A 250 14.87 -2.84 15.80
C THR A 250 14.88 -3.82 14.62
N GLN A 251 14.33 -5.01 14.80
CA GLN A 251 14.33 -6.02 13.74
C GLN A 251 13.54 -5.59 12.50
N CYS A 252 12.39 -4.92 12.66
CA CYS A 252 11.65 -4.37 11.53
C CYS A 252 12.48 -3.37 10.73
N LEU A 253 13.18 -2.45 11.42
CA LEU A 253 14.01 -1.43 10.79
C LEU A 253 15.27 -2.01 10.15
N GLU A 254 15.90 -3.02 10.76
CA GLU A 254 17.02 -3.75 10.14
C GLU A 254 16.58 -4.51 8.88
N ASN A 255 15.39 -5.11 8.89
CA ASN A 255 14.85 -5.76 7.71
C ASN A 255 14.58 -4.75 6.58
N ILE A 256 13.99 -3.59 6.90
CA ILE A 256 13.77 -2.50 5.93
C ILE A 256 15.10 -2.02 5.37
N LYS A 257 16.09 -1.78 6.25
CA LYS A 257 17.43 -1.34 5.85
C LYS A 257 18.08 -2.34 4.90
N ALA A 258 18.07 -3.62 5.22
CA ALA A 258 18.61 -4.67 4.37
C ALA A 258 17.92 -4.75 2.98
N ILE A 259 16.61 -4.50 2.93
CA ILE A 259 15.86 -4.49 1.67
C ILE A 259 16.29 -3.33 0.80
N ILE A 260 16.30 -2.09 1.31
CA ILE A 260 16.62 -0.92 0.50
C ILE A 260 18.09 -0.85 0.13
N GLU A 261 19.00 -1.31 0.99
CA GLU A 261 20.43 -1.44 0.64
C GLU A 261 20.67 -2.47 -0.48
N SER A 262 19.80 -3.48 -0.62
CA SER A 262 19.90 -4.46 -1.70
C SER A 262 19.50 -3.93 -3.08
N VAL A 263 18.97 -2.72 -3.14
CA VAL A 263 18.60 -1.98 -4.37
C VAL A 263 19.28 -0.61 -4.44
N ASP A 264 20.47 -0.52 -3.82
CA ASP A 264 21.37 0.64 -3.85
C ASP A 264 20.79 1.93 -3.23
N HIS A 265 19.85 1.79 -2.29
CA HIS A 265 19.28 2.87 -1.50
C HIS A 265 19.72 2.81 -0.04
N SER A 266 19.38 3.84 0.72
CA SER A 266 19.63 3.96 2.15
C SER A 266 18.38 4.36 2.92
N LEU A 267 18.42 4.33 4.25
CA LEU A 267 17.32 4.82 5.08
C LEU A 267 17.04 6.32 4.89
N ALA A 268 18.02 7.10 4.40
CA ALA A 268 17.85 8.51 4.09
C ALA A 268 16.91 8.74 2.88
N ASP A 269 16.75 7.72 2.04
CA ASP A 269 15.86 7.79 0.87
C ASP A 269 14.39 7.48 1.22
N LEU A 270 14.10 7.10 2.48
CA LEU A 270 12.73 6.86 2.91
C LEU A 270 11.94 8.17 2.93
N VAL A 271 10.85 8.22 2.17
CA VAL A 271 9.95 9.37 2.12
C VAL A 271 8.76 9.20 3.04
N LYS A 272 8.39 7.94 3.37
CA LYS A 272 7.26 7.63 4.22
C LYS A 272 7.45 6.33 4.99
N VAL A 273 6.99 6.32 6.24
CA VAL A 273 6.95 5.15 7.11
C VAL A 273 5.57 5.03 7.77
N ASN A 274 4.97 3.85 7.68
CA ASN A 274 3.75 3.49 8.40
C ASN A 274 4.08 2.47 9.48
N ILE A 275 3.70 2.77 10.71
CA ILE A 275 3.93 1.94 11.89
C ILE A 275 2.60 1.42 12.40
N PHE A 276 2.48 0.12 12.52
CA PHE A 276 1.33 -0.60 13.04
C PHE A 276 1.73 -1.26 14.35
N VAL A 277 1.10 -0.87 15.47
CA VAL A 277 1.38 -1.41 16.81
C VAL A 277 0.14 -2.03 17.41
N LYS A 278 0.29 -3.07 18.22
CA LYS A 278 -0.84 -3.67 18.94
C LYS A 278 -1.24 -2.83 20.16
N GLU A 279 -0.27 -2.34 20.88
CA GLU A 279 -0.46 -1.53 22.09
C GLU A 279 0.10 -0.14 21.84
N ILE A 280 -0.78 0.84 21.68
CA ILE A 280 -0.39 2.22 21.34
C ILE A 280 0.39 2.89 22.48
N GLU A 281 0.22 2.44 23.71
CA GLU A 281 0.93 2.89 24.89
C GLU A 281 2.44 2.61 24.82
N GLU A 282 2.84 1.62 24.02
CA GLU A 282 4.26 1.30 23.81
C GLU A 282 4.94 2.22 22.77
N LEU A 283 4.22 3.19 22.20
CA LEU A 283 4.74 4.09 21.17
C LEU A 283 6.01 4.83 21.59
N ALA A 284 6.13 5.24 22.85
CA ALA A 284 7.34 5.91 23.34
C ALA A 284 8.57 4.99 23.24
N ALA A 285 8.42 3.69 23.50
CA ALA A 285 9.51 2.73 23.37
C ALA A 285 9.87 2.43 21.89
N VAL A 286 8.87 2.50 20.99
CA VAL A 286 9.08 2.47 19.54
C VAL A 286 9.86 3.70 19.09
N ASP A 287 9.48 4.89 19.56
CA ASP A 287 10.10 6.16 19.21
C ASP A 287 11.56 6.23 19.67
N ASP A 288 11.89 5.70 20.87
CA ASP A 288 13.25 5.59 21.36
C ASP A 288 14.18 4.83 20.39
N VAL A 289 13.66 3.77 19.78
CA VAL A 289 14.41 2.98 18.78
C VAL A 289 14.41 3.70 17.44
N TYR A 290 13.22 4.14 16.98
CA TYR A 290 13.04 4.72 15.67
C TYR A 290 13.97 5.91 15.40
N GLN A 291 14.09 6.84 16.34
CA GLN A 291 14.93 8.03 16.19
C GLN A 291 16.43 7.70 16.03
N THR A 292 16.89 6.55 16.49
CA THR A 292 18.31 6.14 16.32
C THR A 292 18.65 5.80 14.86
N TYR A 293 17.66 5.47 14.05
CA TYR A 293 17.82 5.16 12.64
C TYR A 293 17.72 6.40 11.73
N PHE A 294 17.23 7.52 12.23
CA PHE A 294 16.97 8.74 11.46
C PHE A 294 17.60 9.98 12.15
N PRO A 295 18.93 10.03 12.31
CA PRO A 295 19.59 11.11 13.06
C PRO A 295 19.56 12.46 12.34
N GLU A 296 19.46 12.48 11.01
CA GLU A 296 19.51 13.70 10.20
C GLU A 296 18.16 14.22 9.74
N GLY A 297 17.10 13.48 9.99
CA GLY A 297 15.74 13.83 9.61
C GLY A 297 14.85 12.59 9.46
N THR A 298 13.58 12.76 9.78
CA THR A 298 12.62 11.65 9.74
C THR A 298 11.74 11.74 8.49
N PRO A 299 11.41 10.60 7.85
CA PRO A 299 10.39 10.56 6.79
C PRO A 299 9.01 10.93 7.34
N ALA A 300 8.08 11.27 6.46
CA ALA A 300 6.68 11.40 6.84
C ALA A 300 6.21 10.12 7.52
N ARG A 301 5.52 10.22 8.67
CA ARG A 301 5.19 9.06 9.50
C ARG A 301 3.70 9.01 9.85
N ARG A 302 3.14 7.81 9.76
CA ARG A 302 1.83 7.48 10.33
C ARG A 302 1.99 6.36 11.36
N VAL A 303 1.28 6.48 12.49
CA VAL A 303 1.19 5.43 13.52
C VAL A 303 -0.28 5.14 13.78
N ILE A 304 -0.65 3.88 13.81
CA ILE A 304 -1.99 3.43 14.22
C ILE A 304 -1.90 2.19 15.10
N GLY A 305 -2.80 2.11 16.09
CA GLY A 305 -3.05 0.90 16.88
C GLY A 305 -3.91 -0.08 16.08
N VAL A 306 -3.51 -1.33 16.01
CA VAL A 306 -4.20 -2.40 15.26
C VAL A 306 -4.67 -3.49 16.21
N THR A 307 -5.71 -4.23 15.85
CA THR A 307 -6.26 -5.28 16.73
C THR A 307 -5.36 -6.51 16.78
N ASP A 308 -4.64 -6.80 15.72
CA ASP A 308 -3.67 -7.89 15.66
C ASP A 308 -2.71 -7.74 14.48
N LEU A 309 -1.57 -8.45 14.54
CA LEU A 309 -0.54 -8.52 13.50
C LEU A 309 -0.16 -9.96 13.19
N PRO A 310 0.22 -10.26 11.92
CA PRO A 310 0.60 -11.62 11.55
C PRO A 310 1.70 -12.20 12.44
N LYS A 311 1.65 -13.51 12.67
CA LYS A 311 2.60 -14.26 13.50
C LYS A 311 2.67 -13.83 14.99
N GLY A 312 1.71 -13.03 15.46
CA GLY A 312 1.67 -12.54 16.84
C GLY A 312 2.70 -11.42 17.12
N ALA A 313 3.17 -10.73 16.10
CA ALA A 313 4.06 -9.58 16.27
C ALA A 313 3.38 -8.46 17.06
N GLN A 314 4.18 -7.69 17.80
CA GLN A 314 3.71 -6.48 18.51
C GLN A 314 3.74 -5.25 17.63
N ILE A 315 4.58 -5.27 16.58
CA ILE A 315 4.77 -4.18 15.63
C ILE A 315 4.97 -4.71 14.20
N GLN A 316 4.55 -3.94 13.24
CA GLN A 316 4.88 -4.11 11.82
C GLN A 316 5.19 -2.72 11.24
N ILE A 317 6.19 -2.62 10.38
CA ILE A 317 6.60 -1.35 9.76
C ILE A 317 6.62 -1.49 8.25
N GLU A 318 5.99 -0.54 7.57
CA GLU A 318 5.98 -0.39 6.12
C GLU A 318 6.74 0.88 5.73
N ALA A 319 7.41 0.87 4.59
CA ALA A 319 8.11 2.04 4.10
C ALA A 319 7.93 2.25 2.59
N ILE A 320 8.11 3.49 2.17
CA ILE A 320 8.25 3.90 0.78
C ILE A 320 9.56 4.67 0.68
N ALA A 321 10.43 4.26 -0.24
CA ALA A 321 11.65 4.98 -0.56
C ALA A 321 11.50 5.74 -1.88
N GLY A 322 12.12 6.92 -1.96
CA GLY A 322 12.26 7.64 -3.21
C GLY A 322 13.28 6.97 -4.11
N ASN A 323 13.01 6.91 -5.39
CA ASN A 323 13.99 6.63 -6.44
C ASN A 323 14.47 7.94 -7.04
N ALA A 324 15.69 7.98 -7.53
CA ALA A 324 16.15 9.02 -8.43
C ALA A 324 15.30 9.04 -9.72
N GLU A 325 15.64 9.80 -10.69
CA GLU A 325 14.85 9.93 -11.91
C GLU A 325 14.69 8.59 -12.65
N GLY A 326 13.44 8.14 -12.78
CA GLY A 326 13.07 6.95 -13.54
C GLY A 326 13.40 5.63 -12.84
N THR A 327 12.72 4.57 -13.25
CA THR A 327 12.97 3.21 -12.79
C THR A 327 13.13 2.29 -13.97
N PRO A 328 14.09 1.40 -13.93
CA PRO A 328 15.28 1.40 -13.08
C PRO A 328 16.28 2.45 -13.53
N PRO A 329 17.31 2.75 -12.73
CA PRO A 329 18.44 3.48 -13.28
C PRO A 329 18.93 2.69 -14.49
N ILE A 330 18.92 3.33 -15.63
CA ILE A 330 19.45 2.74 -16.86
C ILE A 330 20.94 2.56 -16.62
N GLY A 331 21.35 1.34 -16.31
CA GLY A 331 22.75 0.97 -16.15
C GLY A 331 23.51 1.00 -17.47
#